data_69635baad63f935eb5cc39f372877222
#
_entry.id   69635baad63f935eb5cc39f372877222
#
_cell.length_a   1.000
_cell.length_b   1.000
_cell.length_c   1.000
_cell.angle_alpha   90.00
_cell.angle_beta   90.00
_cell.angle_gamma   90.00
#
_symmetry.space_group_name_H-M   'P 1'
#
loop_
_entity.id
_entity.type
_entity.pdbx_description
1 polymer ?
#
loop_
_entity_poly.entity_id
_entity_poly.type
_entity_poly.pdbx_seq_one_letter_code
_entity_poly.pdbx_strand_id
1 'polypeptide(L)'
;MKYLIQKKKQLRNFQKNNIVKTNKLKVKSKTENLSVIRDFVSSYAAEARIEQNIIENIILAVDEACTNIIKHAYHSVPDGEIIIKLKLSGKKFIVTITDYGNSFSPEKIPEPDLQKYYRQKKVGGLGMYLMKTLMDDVEYHSVPGKYNEVLLSKNIKVDKSNVRH
;
A
#
# COMPACT_ATOMS: atom_id res chain seq x y z
N MET A 1 7.81 -44.86 10.51
CA MET A 1 8.77 -44.00 9.77
C MET A 1 8.11 -43.11 8.71
N LYS A 2 7.26 -43.62 7.81
CA LYS A 2 6.56 -42.83 6.76
C LYS A 2 5.71 -41.67 7.32
N TYR A 3 4.98 -41.89 8.42
CA TYR A 3 4.11 -40.86 9.05
C TYR A 3 4.90 -39.63 9.55
N LEU A 4 6.07 -39.84 10.16
CA LEU A 4 6.96 -38.77 10.65
C LEU A 4 7.55 -37.96 9.49
N ILE A 5 7.85 -38.61 8.38
CA ILE A 5 8.37 -37.95 7.16
C ILE A 5 7.29 -37.09 6.54
N GLN A 6 6.06 -37.58 6.48
CA GLN A 6 4.92 -36.86 5.93
C GLN A 6 4.53 -35.63 6.79
N LYS A 7 4.58 -35.79 8.11
CA LYS A 7 4.34 -34.68 9.08
C LYS A 7 5.44 -33.61 9.00
N LYS A 8 6.72 -34.02 8.85
CA LYS A 8 7.83 -33.09 8.60
C LYS A 8 7.72 -32.37 7.27
N LYS A 9 7.20 -33.04 6.21
CA LYS A 9 6.96 -32.46 4.91
C LYS A 9 5.81 -31.45 4.93
N GLN A 10 4.74 -31.76 5.66
CA GLN A 10 3.63 -30.85 5.90
C GLN A 10 4.05 -29.62 6.72
N LEU A 11 4.83 -29.80 7.80
CA LEU A 11 5.38 -28.71 8.59
C LEU A 11 6.35 -27.83 7.78
N ARG A 12 7.20 -28.41 6.93
CA ARG A 12 8.08 -27.66 6.02
C ARG A 12 7.28 -26.87 4.97
N ASN A 13 6.18 -27.45 4.44
CA ASN A 13 5.31 -26.76 3.51
C ASN A 13 4.51 -25.65 4.22
N PHE A 14 4.06 -25.87 5.47
CA PHE A 14 3.41 -24.84 6.27
C PHE A 14 4.36 -23.69 6.62
N GLN A 15 5.63 -23.99 6.92
CA GLN A 15 6.67 -22.97 7.15
C GLN A 15 7.08 -22.25 5.87
N LYS A 16 7.13 -22.94 4.71
CA LYS A 16 7.38 -22.32 3.41
C LYS A 16 6.26 -21.37 2.98
N ASN A 17 5.01 -21.68 3.31
CA ASN A 17 3.85 -20.84 2.99
C ASN A 17 3.70 -19.63 3.93
N ASN A 18 4.47 -19.55 5.01
CA ASN A 18 4.48 -18.45 5.97
C ASN A 18 5.75 -17.61 5.89
N ILE A 19 6.52 -17.69 4.80
CA ILE A 19 7.64 -16.77 4.59
C ILE A 19 7.05 -15.38 4.32
N VAL A 20 7.21 -14.51 5.30
CA VAL A 20 6.88 -13.08 5.15
C VAL A 20 7.86 -12.48 4.16
N LYS A 21 7.42 -12.32 2.91
CA LYS A 21 8.19 -11.62 1.89
C LYS A 21 8.03 -10.12 2.12
N THR A 22 9.13 -9.43 2.37
CA THR A 22 9.16 -7.96 2.49
C THR A 22 10.03 -7.40 1.38
N ASN A 23 9.56 -6.35 0.72
CA ASN A 23 10.32 -5.63 -0.29
C ASN A 23 10.30 -4.13 0.00
N LYS A 24 11.34 -3.40 -0.39
CA LYS A 24 11.53 -1.99 -0.05
C LYS A 24 11.98 -1.21 -1.28
N LEU A 25 11.34 -0.07 -1.50
CA LEU A 25 11.73 0.93 -2.50
C LEU A 25 11.95 2.28 -1.79
N LYS A 26 12.97 3.00 -2.21
CA LYS A 26 13.28 4.35 -1.76
C LYS A 26 13.34 5.27 -2.96
N VAL A 27 12.57 6.36 -2.93
CA VAL A 27 12.51 7.35 -4.01
C VAL A 27 12.55 8.77 -3.46
N LYS A 28 12.84 9.73 -4.32
CA LYS A 28 12.68 11.16 -4.03
C LYS A 28 11.22 11.58 -4.21
N SER A 29 10.82 12.68 -3.52
CA SER A 29 9.47 13.25 -3.54
C SER A 29 9.17 14.00 -4.85
N LYS A 30 9.39 13.33 -5.99
CA LYS A 30 9.13 13.83 -7.35
C LYS A 30 7.93 13.13 -7.94
N THR A 31 7.07 13.87 -8.65
CA THR A 31 5.88 13.33 -9.31
C THR A 31 6.23 12.24 -10.32
N GLU A 32 7.38 12.36 -11.00
CA GLU A 32 7.86 11.37 -11.97
C GLU A 32 8.11 9.99 -11.32
N ASN A 33 8.42 9.97 -10.04
CA ASN A 33 8.66 8.72 -9.31
C ASN A 33 7.37 7.93 -8.99
N LEU A 34 6.19 8.51 -9.18
CA LEU A 34 4.92 7.80 -9.02
C LEU A 34 4.82 6.60 -9.98
N SER A 35 5.35 6.71 -11.20
CA SER A 35 5.40 5.56 -12.13
C SER A 35 6.27 4.43 -11.60
N VAL A 36 7.44 4.75 -11.05
CA VAL A 36 8.35 3.76 -10.45
C VAL A 36 7.71 3.06 -9.25
N ILE A 37 6.97 3.81 -8.43
CA ILE A 37 6.23 3.25 -7.29
C ILE A 37 5.12 2.30 -7.77
N ARG A 38 4.35 2.68 -8.80
CA ARG A 38 3.31 1.82 -9.38
C ARG A 38 3.87 0.50 -9.90
N ASP A 39 4.97 0.56 -10.67
CA ASP A 39 5.62 -0.61 -11.21
C ASP A 39 6.15 -1.53 -10.11
N PHE A 40 6.70 -0.95 -9.04
CA PHE A 40 7.19 -1.71 -7.89
C PHE A 40 6.06 -2.45 -7.18
N VAL A 41 4.94 -1.77 -6.88
CA VAL A 41 3.76 -2.37 -6.23
C VAL A 41 3.14 -3.44 -7.13
N SER A 42 2.94 -3.13 -8.42
CA SER A 42 2.37 -4.04 -9.42
C SER A 42 3.19 -5.33 -9.55
N SER A 43 4.50 -5.20 -9.70
CA SER A 43 5.39 -6.36 -9.87
C SER A 43 5.38 -7.27 -8.64
N TYR A 44 5.46 -6.69 -7.44
CA TYR A 44 5.43 -7.46 -6.19
C TYR A 44 4.09 -8.17 -5.99
N ALA A 45 2.97 -7.49 -6.28
CA ALA A 45 1.63 -8.05 -6.14
C ALA A 45 1.35 -9.14 -7.20
N ALA A 46 1.83 -8.97 -8.43
CA ALA A 46 1.71 -9.96 -9.50
C ALA A 46 2.50 -11.24 -9.19
N GLU A 47 3.72 -11.13 -8.64
CA GLU A 47 4.49 -12.28 -8.17
C GLU A 47 3.74 -13.06 -7.07
N ALA A 48 2.97 -12.36 -6.23
CA ALA A 48 2.13 -12.95 -5.20
C ALA A 48 0.82 -13.54 -5.75
N ARG A 49 0.58 -13.47 -7.07
CA ARG A 49 -0.63 -13.93 -7.76
C ARG A 49 -1.92 -13.32 -7.20
N ILE A 50 -1.88 -12.06 -6.89
CA ILE A 50 -3.05 -11.30 -6.44
C ILE A 50 -3.94 -11.01 -7.67
N GLU A 51 -5.26 -11.06 -7.49
CA GLU A 51 -6.22 -10.71 -8.55
C GLU A 51 -6.00 -9.28 -9.05
N GLN A 52 -6.10 -9.07 -10.37
CA GLN A 52 -5.76 -7.81 -11.03
C GLN A 52 -6.55 -6.61 -10.50
N ASN A 53 -7.86 -6.79 -10.25
CA ASN A 53 -8.71 -5.74 -9.68
C ASN A 53 -8.27 -5.29 -8.28
N ILE A 54 -7.72 -6.22 -7.48
CA ILE A 54 -7.17 -5.91 -6.15
C ILE A 54 -5.85 -5.15 -6.31
N ILE A 55 -5.00 -5.55 -7.26
CA ILE A 55 -3.76 -4.84 -7.56
C ILE A 55 -4.04 -3.38 -7.95
N GLU A 56 -5.03 -3.15 -8.83
CA GLU A 56 -5.42 -1.82 -9.29
C GLU A 56 -5.90 -0.93 -8.13
N ASN A 57 -6.70 -1.50 -7.22
CA ASN A 57 -7.16 -0.79 -6.03
C ASN A 57 -5.98 -0.39 -5.11
N ILE A 58 -5.02 -1.30 -4.91
CA ILE A 58 -3.82 -1.03 -4.10
C ILE A 58 -2.98 0.06 -4.76
N ILE A 59 -2.75 -0.02 -6.06
CA ILE A 59 -1.97 0.96 -6.82
C ILE A 59 -2.59 2.34 -6.70
N LEU A 60 -3.91 2.46 -6.88
CA LEU A 60 -4.60 3.74 -6.78
C LEU A 60 -4.50 4.33 -5.37
N ALA A 61 -4.67 3.52 -4.33
CA ALA A 61 -4.53 3.97 -2.95
C ALA A 61 -3.09 4.43 -2.63
N VAL A 62 -2.07 3.72 -3.13
CA VAL A 62 -0.66 4.09 -2.97
C VAL A 62 -0.34 5.39 -3.72
N ASP A 63 -0.86 5.54 -4.92
CA ASP A 63 -0.70 6.76 -5.73
C ASP A 63 -1.24 7.99 -5.00
N GLU A 64 -2.44 7.89 -4.41
CA GLU A 64 -3.06 8.96 -3.64
C GLU A 64 -2.23 9.29 -2.38
N ALA A 65 -1.78 8.26 -1.65
CA ALA A 65 -0.94 8.46 -0.47
C ALA A 65 0.38 9.17 -0.83
N CYS A 66 1.09 8.72 -1.86
CA CYS A 66 2.35 9.32 -2.29
C CYS A 66 2.15 10.73 -2.86
N THR A 67 1.06 10.97 -3.59
CA THR A 67 0.71 12.31 -4.09
C THR A 67 0.46 13.28 -2.93
N ASN A 68 -0.24 12.84 -1.88
CA ASN A 68 -0.47 13.65 -0.69
C ASN A 68 0.84 13.96 0.04
N ILE A 69 1.75 13.01 0.16
CA ILE A 69 3.07 13.23 0.75
C ILE A 69 3.85 14.27 -0.06
N ILE A 70 3.92 14.14 -1.38
CA ILE A 70 4.63 15.07 -2.25
C ILE A 70 4.06 16.49 -2.10
N LYS A 71 2.74 16.63 -2.15
CA LYS A 71 2.08 17.95 -2.12
C LYS A 71 2.05 18.59 -0.74
N HIS A 72 1.80 17.81 0.30
CA HIS A 72 1.45 18.34 1.62
C HIS A 72 2.57 18.15 2.64
N ALA A 73 3.27 17.03 2.67
CA ALA A 73 4.40 16.83 3.57
C ALA A 73 5.66 17.56 3.09
N TYR A 74 5.91 17.52 1.79
CA TYR A 74 7.10 18.15 1.19
C TYR A 74 6.80 19.45 0.44
N HIS A 75 5.54 19.90 0.35
CA HIS A 75 5.15 21.13 -0.39
C HIS A 75 5.74 21.18 -1.80
N SER A 76 5.76 20.05 -2.49
CA SER A 76 6.35 19.87 -3.83
C SER A 76 7.86 20.10 -3.90
N VAL A 77 8.59 20.12 -2.76
CA VAL A 77 10.05 20.10 -2.75
C VAL A 77 10.54 18.74 -3.24
N PRO A 78 11.40 18.70 -4.29
CA PRO A 78 11.70 17.44 -4.99
C PRO A 78 12.71 16.52 -4.27
N ASP A 79 13.38 16.99 -3.23
CA ASP A 79 14.50 16.30 -2.57
C ASP A 79 14.09 15.48 -1.34
N GLY A 80 12.82 15.50 -0.97
CA GLY A 80 12.30 14.68 0.11
C GLY A 80 12.45 13.18 -0.19
N GLU A 81 12.46 12.37 0.85
CA GLU A 81 12.59 10.93 0.76
C GLU A 81 11.26 10.25 1.05
N ILE A 82 10.86 9.33 0.19
CA ILE A 82 9.69 8.47 0.39
C ILE A 82 10.17 7.01 0.37
N ILE A 83 9.82 6.26 1.40
CA ILE A 83 10.16 4.84 1.52
C ILE A 83 8.87 4.03 1.48
N ILE A 84 8.78 3.12 0.52
CA ILE A 84 7.68 2.17 0.40
C ILE A 84 8.18 0.78 0.81
N LYS A 85 7.48 0.15 1.74
CA LYS A 85 7.71 -1.25 2.11
C LYS A 85 6.47 -2.06 1.79
N LEU A 86 6.66 -3.20 1.13
CA LEU A 86 5.61 -4.14 0.78
C LEU A 86 5.80 -5.43 1.59
N LYS A 87 4.72 -5.90 2.18
CA LYS A 87 4.73 -7.12 2.98
C LYS A 87 3.48 -7.94 2.67
N LEU A 88 3.70 -9.21 2.41
CA LEU A 88 2.64 -10.20 2.36
C LEU A 88 2.62 -10.96 3.68
N SER A 89 1.51 -10.91 4.41
CA SER A 89 1.32 -11.59 5.69
C SER A 89 0.02 -12.38 5.69
N GLY A 90 0.11 -13.69 5.52
CA GLY A 90 -1.05 -14.56 5.35
C GLY A 90 -1.89 -14.14 4.15
N LYS A 91 -3.13 -13.71 4.41
CA LYS A 91 -4.06 -13.21 3.39
C LYS A 91 -4.13 -11.68 3.34
N LYS A 92 -3.16 -10.98 3.90
CA LYS A 92 -3.09 -9.52 3.87
C LYS A 92 -1.90 -9.05 3.04
N PHE A 93 -2.14 -8.10 2.14
CA PHE A 93 -1.14 -7.28 1.50
C PHE A 93 -1.02 -5.97 2.26
N ILE A 94 0.17 -5.63 2.71
CA ILE A 94 0.43 -4.47 3.55
C ILE A 94 1.43 -3.57 2.83
N VAL A 95 1.08 -2.30 2.69
CA VAL A 95 1.94 -1.24 2.19
C VAL A 95 2.21 -0.26 3.32
N THR A 96 3.48 -0.06 3.63
CA THR A 96 3.91 0.97 4.57
C THR A 96 4.64 2.04 3.79
N ILE A 97 4.18 3.29 3.88
CA ILE A 97 4.76 4.45 3.21
C ILE A 97 5.26 5.40 4.29
N THR A 98 6.58 5.63 4.32
CA THR A 98 7.24 6.50 5.30
C THR A 98 7.81 7.74 4.61
N ASP A 99 7.60 8.91 5.20
CA ASP A 99 8.20 10.17 4.78
C ASP A 99 8.76 10.94 5.99
N TYR A 100 9.57 11.95 5.71
CA TYR A 100 10.24 12.82 6.70
C TYR A 100 9.87 14.28 6.52
N GLY A 101 8.75 14.54 5.84
CA GLY A 101 8.23 15.89 5.62
C GLY A 101 7.44 16.42 6.82
N ASN A 102 6.71 17.48 6.59
CA ASN A 102 5.86 18.05 7.63
C ASN A 102 4.76 17.09 8.06
N SER A 103 4.48 17.06 9.35
CA SER A 103 3.43 16.20 9.90
C SER A 103 2.06 16.55 9.35
N PHE A 104 1.28 15.53 9.05
CA PHE A 104 -0.06 15.61 8.52
C PHE A 104 -1.03 14.97 9.52
N SER A 105 -2.15 15.65 9.78
CA SER A 105 -3.20 15.17 10.70
C SER A 105 -4.46 14.86 9.92
N PRO A 106 -4.69 13.60 9.52
CA PRO A 106 -5.84 13.20 8.73
C PRO A 106 -7.18 13.40 9.45
N GLU A 107 -7.18 13.38 10.78
CA GLU A 107 -8.39 13.58 11.61
C GLU A 107 -8.99 14.97 11.42
N LYS A 108 -8.20 15.94 10.98
CA LYS A 108 -8.65 17.32 10.72
C LYS A 108 -9.34 17.49 9.37
N ILE A 109 -9.33 16.47 8.52
CA ILE A 109 -9.97 16.51 7.22
C ILE A 109 -11.38 15.95 7.35
N PRO A 110 -12.42 16.76 7.12
CA PRO A 110 -13.80 16.29 7.16
C PRO A 110 -14.04 15.29 6.03
N GLU A 111 -14.93 14.33 6.28
CA GLU A 111 -15.39 13.44 5.22
C GLU A 111 -16.05 14.27 4.10
N PRO A 112 -15.77 13.95 2.82
CA PRO A 112 -16.33 14.70 1.72
C PRO A 112 -17.85 14.47 1.60
N ASP A 113 -18.60 15.55 1.53
CA ASP A 113 -19.98 15.50 1.05
C ASP A 113 -19.94 15.30 -0.48
N LEU A 114 -20.09 14.05 -0.91
CA LEU A 114 -19.99 13.67 -2.31
C LEU A 114 -21.06 14.36 -3.20
N GLN A 115 -22.27 14.63 -2.66
CA GLN A 115 -23.30 15.32 -3.40
C GLN A 115 -22.94 16.79 -3.65
N LYS A 116 -22.44 17.47 -2.62
CA LYS A 116 -21.94 18.83 -2.73
C LYS A 116 -20.73 18.92 -3.65
N TYR A 117 -19.85 17.92 -3.55
CA TYR A 117 -18.67 17.79 -4.40
C TYR A 117 -19.03 17.70 -5.88
N TYR A 118 -19.98 16.84 -6.22
CA TYR A 118 -20.50 16.67 -7.58
C TYR A 118 -21.16 17.95 -8.10
N ARG A 119 -22.04 18.58 -7.29
CA ARG A 119 -22.72 19.84 -7.68
C ARG A 119 -21.75 20.98 -7.94
N GLN A 120 -20.66 21.07 -7.16
CA GLN A 120 -19.66 22.14 -7.29
C GLN A 120 -18.59 21.84 -8.34
N LYS A 121 -18.66 20.71 -9.04
CA LYS A 121 -17.63 20.26 -10.00
C LYS A 121 -16.20 20.39 -9.46
N LYS A 122 -16.01 20.13 -8.17
CA LYS A 122 -14.68 20.19 -7.54
C LYS A 122 -13.77 19.11 -8.11
N VAL A 123 -12.51 19.48 -8.36
CA VAL A 123 -11.45 18.56 -8.77
C VAL A 123 -10.41 18.48 -7.65
N GLY A 124 -10.06 17.25 -7.23
CA GLY A 124 -9.10 17.01 -6.17
C GLY A 124 -9.70 16.98 -4.75
N GLY A 125 -8.97 16.53 -3.76
CA GLY A 125 -9.39 16.43 -2.35
C GLY A 125 -10.18 15.17 -1.97
N LEU A 126 -10.32 14.20 -2.89
CA LEU A 126 -10.96 12.90 -2.63
C LEU A 126 -9.96 11.78 -2.28
N GLY A 127 -8.66 12.05 -2.29
CA GLY A 127 -7.63 11.03 -2.17
C GLY A 127 -7.74 10.20 -0.89
N MET A 128 -7.99 10.85 0.25
CA MET A 128 -8.18 10.14 1.52
C MET A 128 -9.45 9.28 1.55
N TYR A 129 -10.53 9.79 0.96
CA TYR A 129 -11.77 9.04 0.80
C TYR A 129 -11.55 7.81 -0.09
N LEU A 130 -10.84 7.97 -1.20
CA LEU A 130 -10.48 6.88 -2.11
C LEU A 130 -9.64 5.81 -1.39
N MET A 131 -8.60 6.20 -0.67
CA MET A 131 -7.78 5.25 0.11
C MET A 131 -8.64 4.42 1.08
N LYS A 132 -9.51 5.08 1.86
CA LYS A 132 -10.43 4.40 2.80
C LYS A 132 -11.45 3.51 2.10
N THR A 133 -11.87 3.85 0.88
CA THR A 133 -12.83 3.05 0.10
C THR A 133 -12.17 1.82 -0.54
N LEU A 134 -10.94 1.98 -1.03
CA LEU A 134 -10.22 0.96 -1.77
C LEU A 134 -9.48 -0.05 -0.88
N MET A 135 -9.01 0.40 0.28
CA MET A 135 -8.29 -0.45 1.24
C MET A 135 -9.23 -0.91 2.36
N ASP A 136 -8.87 -2.01 3.01
CA ASP A 136 -9.66 -2.52 4.14
C ASP A 136 -9.29 -1.82 5.44
N ASP A 137 -8.05 -1.27 5.50
CA ASP A 137 -7.61 -0.47 6.63
C ASP A 137 -6.57 0.57 6.19
N VAL A 138 -6.64 1.76 6.78
CA VAL A 138 -5.74 2.89 6.54
C VAL A 138 -5.39 3.53 7.87
N GLU A 139 -4.13 3.37 8.28
CA GLU A 139 -3.63 3.93 9.52
C GLU A 139 -2.58 5.01 9.25
N TYR A 140 -2.57 6.05 10.10
CA TYR A 140 -1.59 7.12 10.04
C TYR A 140 -0.85 7.21 11.38
N HIS A 141 0.47 7.22 11.30
CA HIS A 141 1.35 7.42 12.45
C HIS A 141 2.28 8.58 12.15
N SER A 142 2.41 9.50 13.10
CA SER A 142 3.34 10.62 12.98
C SER A 142 4.11 10.79 14.28
N VAL A 143 5.43 10.84 14.17
CA VAL A 143 6.31 11.20 15.27
C VAL A 143 6.90 12.57 14.94
N PRO A 144 6.42 13.65 15.58
CA PRO A 144 6.84 15.01 15.26
C PRO A 144 8.35 15.18 15.22
N GLY A 145 8.87 15.78 14.14
CA GLY A 145 10.29 16.00 13.94
C GLY A 145 11.10 14.75 13.59
N LYS A 146 10.44 13.57 13.41
CA LYS A 146 11.12 12.33 13.06
C LYS A 146 10.63 11.76 11.74
N TYR A 147 9.38 11.29 11.67
CA TYR A 147 8.81 10.69 10.46
C TYR A 147 7.28 10.67 10.50
N ASN A 148 6.69 10.54 9.34
CA ASN A 148 5.29 10.18 9.16
C ASN A 148 5.20 8.83 8.46
N GLU A 149 4.14 8.09 8.73
CA GLU A 149 3.91 6.78 8.17
C GLU A 149 2.43 6.58 7.86
N VAL A 150 2.15 6.07 6.66
CA VAL A 150 0.83 5.61 6.24
C VAL A 150 0.91 4.10 6.07
N LEU A 151 0.03 3.38 6.73
CA LEU A 151 -0.10 1.94 6.61
C LEU A 151 -1.42 1.62 5.91
N LEU A 152 -1.32 0.98 4.75
CA LEU A 152 -2.44 0.55 3.95
C LEU A 152 -2.51 -0.97 3.99
N SER A 153 -3.65 -1.56 4.33
CA SER A 153 -3.82 -3.00 4.29
C SER A 153 -5.02 -3.44 3.45
N LYS A 154 -4.84 -4.53 2.70
CA LYS A 154 -5.85 -5.14 1.83
C LYS A 154 -5.89 -6.63 2.04
N ASN A 155 -7.08 -7.18 2.29
CA ASN A 155 -7.29 -8.61 2.26
C ASN A 155 -7.23 -9.08 0.81
N ILE A 156 -6.45 -10.13 0.55
CA ILE A 156 -6.21 -10.64 -0.79
C ILE A 156 -6.84 -12.00 -0.98
N LYS A 157 -7.33 -12.20 -2.20
CA LYS A 157 -7.61 -13.53 -2.75
C LYS A 157 -6.47 -13.87 -3.70
N VAL A 158 -5.90 -15.05 -3.55
CA VAL A 158 -4.89 -15.56 -4.47
C VAL A 158 -5.62 -16.21 -5.64
N ASP A 159 -5.30 -15.77 -6.85
CA ASP A 159 -5.84 -16.37 -8.07
C ASP A 159 -5.37 -17.83 -8.18
N LYS A 160 -6.32 -18.76 -8.11
CA LYS A 160 -6.07 -20.19 -8.23
C LYS A 160 -6.12 -20.67 -9.69
N SER A 161 -6.48 -19.82 -10.65
CA SER A 161 -6.71 -20.20 -12.03
C SER A 161 -5.43 -20.65 -12.79
N ASN A 162 -4.24 -20.37 -12.25
CA ASN A 162 -2.95 -20.71 -12.85
C ASN A 162 -2.20 -21.86 -12.15
N VAL A 163 -2.86 -22.64 -11.31
CA VAL A 163 -2.28 -23.91 -10.85
C VAL A 163 -2.48 -24.94 -11.97
N ARG A 164 -1.61 -24.90 -12.99
CA ARG A 164 -1.47 -26.05 -13.91
C ARG A 164 -0.91 -27.22 -13.11
N HIS A 165 -1.69 -28.30 -13.09
CA HIS A 165 -1.26 -29.61 -12.61
C HIS A 165 -0.11 -30.16 -13.45
#